data_15a20a5088fd26d438c49530842f6272
#
_entry.id   15a20a5088fd26d438c49530842f6272
#
_cell.length_a   1.000
_cell.length_b   1.000
_cell.length_c   1.000
_cell.angle_alpha   90.00
_cell.angle_beta   90.00
_cell.angle_gamma   90.00
#
_symmetry.space_group_name_H-M   'P 1'
#
loop_
_entity.id
_entity.type
_entity.pdbx_description
1 polymer ?
#
loop_
_entity_poly.entity_id
_entity_poly.type
_entity_poly.pdbx_seq_one_letter_code
_entity_poly.pdbx_strand_id
1 'polypeptide(L)'
;MKKASVVLVLVLFSQLVCADWVQVTGKAPYKEGWYEQAREKAREDALQQAIMQNGSHVKSEQRVVNGVLKHDQISVSSQGRVKKSLVLDEYIWKGILHLSMNVDVDNVPTCSGSQASTYKKQVVVLGFSVQSPDQTRLGAIHDVNRGLSSVLNQALHERGDLVVFQSSQLSLYDDLVNAPSSYTEQQTLTKAAAFAKQTGVQFVVSGVVRDLGFEDEAAFGTSYWARIKRFQANTKRRFSVDVFVHDGFSGAIIWQKNFALSAKWTTDPDKKIGFGSAEFWQDEYGVAVGRLVSDMAEMVDNQLRCQPFMTRISRIEGKTIHFLSGASSGVRPGDKLALYRTFNFYDADLLKGVELTNVKTALTVSQVHPGFSSGKISVDPGRLNIQIDDLLVAW
;
A
#
# COMPACT_ATOMS: atom_id res chain seq x y z
N MET A 1 46.58 50.74 18.98
CA MET A 1 46.51 49.28 19.34
C MET A 1 45.13 49.04 19.86
N LYS A 2 44.19 48.58 19.00
CA LYS A 2 42.80 48.19 19.39
C LYS A 2 42.65 46.69 19.11
N LYS A 3 42.49 45.92 20.17
CA LYS A 3 42.21 44.47 20.10
C LYS A 3 40.75 44.28 19.71
N ALA A 4 40.50 43.63 18.56
CA ALA A 4 39.18 43.19 18.13
C ALA A 4 38.94 41.79 18.72
N SER A 5 38.01 41.67 19.63
CA SER A 5 37.49 40.39 20.11
C SER A 5 36.53 39.81 19.11
N VAL A 6 36.87 38.67 18.52
CA VAL A 6 35.98 37.87 17.71
C VAL A 6 35.16 36.99 18.63
N VAL A 7 33.85 37.25 18.75
CA VAL A 7 32.89 36.41 19.44
C VAL A 7 32.39 35.36 18.43
N LEU A 8 32.86 34.10 18.62
CA LEU A 8 32.39 32.93 17.86
C LEU A 8 31.04 32.50 18.42
N VAL A 9 29.95 32.84 17.73
CA VAL A 9 28.61 32.36 18.06
C VAL A 9 28.48 30.94 17.52
N LEU A 10 28.58 29.93 18.42
CA LEU A 10 28.26 28.55 18.15
C LEU A 10 26.73 28.42 18.09
N VAL A 11 26.16 28.38 16.89
CA VAL A 11 24.76 28.05 16.68
C VAL A 11 24.63 26.52 16.76
N LEU A 12 24.22 26.03 17.93
CA LEU A 12 23.79 24.65 18.12
C LEU A 12 22.49 24.44 17.32
N PHE A 13 22.59 23.81 16.15
CA PHE A 13 21.45 23.23 15.47
C PHE A 13 20.99 22.03 16.29
N SER A 14 20.04 22.27 17.21
CA SER A 14 19.24 21.19 17.80
C SER A 14 18.34 20.63 16.70
N GLN A 15 18.68 19.46 16.18
CA GLN A 15 17.77 18.67 15.36
C GLN A 15 16.58 18.31 16.27
N LEU A 16 15.47 18.96 16.06
CA LEU A 16 14.17 18.55 16.59
C LEU A 16 13.82 17.23 15.94
N VAL A 17 14.15 16.12 16.62
CA VAL A 17 13.54 14.82 16.34
C VAL A 17 12.07 14.98 16.75
N CYS A 18 11.18 15.20 15.79
CA CYS A 18 9.75 15.07 16.01
C CYS A 18 9.47 13.60 16.35
N ALA A 19 9.34 13.30 17.62
CA ALA A 19 8.69 12.08 18.07
C ALA A 19 7.18 12.30 17.88
N ASP A 20 6.54 11.50 17.04
CA ASP A 20 5.09 11.54 16.83
C ASP A 20 4.38 10.91 18.04
N TRP A 21 4.24 11.68 19.10
CA TRP A 21 3.46 11.30 20.27
C TRP A 21 1.96 11.38 19.99
N VAL A 22 1.26 10.27 20.15
CA VAL A 22 -0.19 10.18 19.99
C VAL A 22 -0.82 10.10 21.40
N GLN A 23 -1.72 11.05 21.70
CA GLN A 23 -2.49 11.01 22.93
C GLN A 23 -3.77 10.19 22.72
N VAL A 24 -3.98 9.19 23.56
CA VAL A 24 -5.11 8.25 23.50
C VAL A 24 -5.69 8.00 24.86
N THR A 25 -6.98 7.59 24.92
CA THR A 25 -7.65 7.20 26.15
C THR A 25 -8.27 5.82 25.99
N GLY A 26 -7.67 4.83 26.62
CA GLY A 26 -8.20 3.46 26.69
C GLY A 26 -9.27 3.33 27.77
N LYS A 27 -10.18 2.38 27.59
CA LYS A 27 -11.33 2.15 28.47
C LYS A 27 -11.50 0.66 28.76
N ALA A 28 -11.77 0.34 30.03
CA ALA A 28 -12.12 -1.03 30.41
C ALA A 28 -13.22 -1.06 31.50
N PRO A 29 -14.10 -2.05 31.50
CA PRO A 29 -15.05 -2.25 32.58
C PRO A 29 -14.33 -2.46 33.92
N TYR A 30 -14.72 -1.70 34.93
CA TYR A 30 -14.20 -1.80 36.31
C TYR A 30 -15.18 -2.51 37.21
N LYS A 31 -14.67 -3.45 38.00
CA LYS A 31 -15.38 -4.04 39.16
C LYS A 31 -14.50 -3.90 40.40
N GLU A 32 -15.14 -3.64 41.53
CA GLU A 32 -14.44 -3.53 42.81
C GLU A 32 -13.61 -4.77 43.11
N GLY A 33 -12.33 -4.60 43.49
CA GLY A 33 -11.36 -5.68 43.70
C GLY A 33 -10.61 -6.13 42.43
N TRP A 34 -10.94 -5.63 41.22
CA TRP A 34 -10.34 -6.05 39.95
C TRP A 34 -9.62 -4.89 39.21
N TYR A 35 -9.09 -3.94 40.02
CA TYR A 35 -8.47 -2.74 39.48
C TYR A 35 -7.33 -2.99 38.52
N GLU A 36 -6.35 -3.83 38.91
CA GLU A 36 -5.17 -4.10 38.03
C GLU A 36 -5.56 -4.76 36.71
N GLN A 37 -6.55 -5.64 36.71
CA GLN A 37 -7.03 -6.27 35.48
C GLN A 37 -7.76 -5.29 34.56
N ALA A 38 -8.57 -4.40 35.14
CA ALA A 38 -9.22 -3.33 34.38
C ALA A 38 -8.19 -2.35 33.82
N ARG A 39 -7.16 -2.02 34.60
CA ARG A 39 -6.07 -1.15 34.22
C ARG A 39 -5.26 -1.72 33.05
N GLU A 40 -4.91 -2.99 33.09
CA GLU A 40 -4.17 -3.64 31.99
C GLU A 40 -5.02 -3.69 30.71
N LYS A 41 -6.32 -4.00 30.80
CA LYS A 41 -7.23 -3.95 29.64
C LYS A 41 -7.41 -2.55 29.08
N ALA A 42 -7.51 -1.52 29.94
CA ALA A 42 -7.58 -0.14 29.49
C ALA A 42 -6.26 0.30 28.81
N ARG A 43 -5.11 -0.18 29.31
CA ARG A 43 -3.81 0.04 28.69
C ARG A 43 -3.71 -0.62 27.33
N GLU A 44 -4.13 -1.89 27.19
CA GLU A 44 -4.18 -2.59 25.91
C GLU A 44 -5.06 -1.84 24.90
N ASP A 45 -6.25 -1.38 25.33
CA ASP A 45 -7.15 -0.60 24.49
C ASP A 45 -6.52 0.74 24.06
N ALA A 46 -5.85 1.46 24.99
CA ALA A 46 -5.13 2.70 24.65
C ALA A 46 -4.01 2.46 23.65
N LEU A 47 -3.18 1.44 23.86
CA LEU A 47 -2.10 1.08 22.94
C LEU A 47 -2.63 0.70 21.55
N GLN A 48 -3.72 -0.05 21.51
CA GLN A 48 -4.42 -0.38 20.26
C GLN A 48 -4.91 0.88 19.54
N GLN A 49 -5.52 1.84 20.25
CA GLN A 49 -5.98 3.10 19.67
C GLN A 49 -4.81 3.94 19.14
N ALA A 50 -3.67 4.02 19.87
CA ALA A 50 -2.50 4.76 19.43
C ALA A 50 -1.91 4.19 18.12
N ILE A 51 -1.76 2.88 18.08
CA ILE A 51 -1.32 2.17 16.87
C ILE A 51 -2.32 2.41 15.74
N MET A 52 -3.62 2.45 16.07
CA MET A 52 -4.67 2.73 15.12
C MET A 52 -4.65 4.15 14.57
N GLN A 53 -4.42 5.16 15.38
CA GLN A 53 -4.38 6.56 14.95
C GLN A 53 -3.15 6.84 14.08
N ASN A 54 -2.01 6.22 14.36
CA ASN A 54 -0.79 6.40 13.60
C ASN A 54 -0.80 5.67 12.23
N GLY A 55 -1.63 4.62 12.10
CA GLY A 55 -1.91 3.91 10.84
C GLY A 55 -3.20 4.36 10.14
N SER A 56 -3.77 5.50 10.52
CA SER A 56 -5.18 5.86 10.31
C SER A 56 -5.59 6.18 8.86
N HIS A 57 -4.65 6.40 7.93
CA HIS A 57 -5.02 6.60 6.52
C HIS A 57 -5.55 5.33 5.83
N VAL A 58 -5.25 4.15 6.37
CA VAL A 58 -5.71 2.85 5.84
C VAL A 58 -7.06 2.41 6.40
N LYS A 59 -7.59 3.09 7.44
CA LYS A 59 -8.62 2.51 8.31
C LYS A 59 -10.05 2.97 8.12
N SER A 60 -10.28 4.15 7.57
CA SER A 60 -11.66 4.65 7.41
C SER A 60 -12.46 3.79 6.43
N GLU A 61 -11.82 3.21 5.41
CA GLU A 61 -12.48 2.44 4.38
C GLU A 61 -12.64 0.95 4.70
N GLN A 62 -11.67 0.34 5.37
CA GLN A 62 -11.82 -1.06 5.83
C GLN A 62 -12.94 -1.24 6.86
N ARG A 63 -13.33 -0.16 7.55
CA ARG A 63 -14.41 -0.18 8.55
C ARG A 63 -15.80 -0.38 7.94
N VAL A 64 -16.00 0.03 6.71
CA VAL A 64 -17.28 -0.05 5.99
C VAL A 64 -17.45 -1.40 5.29
N VAL A 65 -16.36 -2.02 4.82
CA VAL A 65 -16.39 -3.20 3.93
C VAL A 65 -16.33 -4.53 4.69
N ASN A 66 -15.80 -4.60 5.91
CA ASN A 66 -15.53 -5.86 6.61
C ASN A 66 -16.05 -5.87 8.05
N GLY A 67 -17.36 -5.95 8.24
CA GLY A 67 -18.00 -5.94 9.56
C GLY A 67 -17.63 -7.09 10.51
N VAL A 68 -16.99 -8.17 10.04
CA VAL A 68 -16.74 -9.39 10.84
C VAL A 68 -15.24 -9.59 11.18
N LEU A 69 -14.32 -9.01 10.45
CA LEU A 69 -12.86 -9.11 10.72
C LEU A 69 -12.38 -8.23 11.89
N LYS A 70 -13.28 -7.69 12.68
CA LYS A 70 -12.96 -6.69 13.72
C LYS A 70 -12.01 -7.16 14.81
N HIS A 71 -11.90 -8.42 15.12
CA HIS A 71 -11.07 -8.87 16.25
C HIS A 71 -9.69 -9.40 15.82
N ASP A 72 -9.63 -10.19 14.77
CA ASP A 72 -8.36 -10.81 14.36
C ASP A 72 -7.53 -9.94 13.41
N GLN A 73 -8.14 -9.13 12.57
CA GLN A 73 -7.42 -8.16 11.72
C GLN A 73 -6.84 -6.98 12.49
N ILE A 74 -7.51 -6.55 13.55
CA ILE A 74 -7.01 -5.46 14.39
C ILE A 74 -5.68 -5.83 15.06
N SER A 75 -5.50 -7.08 15.44
CA SER A 75 -4.26 -7.55 16.06
C SER A 75 -3.09 -7.68 15.07
N VAL A 76 -3.36 -7.91 13.79
CA VAL A 76 -2.33 -8.16 12.75
C VAL A 76 -1.98 -6.90 11.94
N SER A 77 -2.94 -6.05 11.60
CA SER A 77 -2.68 -4.80 10.88
C SER A 77 -2.15 -3.67 11.79
N SER A 78 -2.20 -3.85 13.08
CA SER A 78 -1.86 -2.84 14.10
C SER A 78 -0.52 -3.10 14.80
N GLN A 79 0.43 -3.78 14.18
CA GLN A 79 1.78 -3.94 14.73
C GLN A 79 2.65 -2.68 14.51
N GLY A 80 2.13 -1.50 14.86
CA GLY A 80 2.98 -0.38 15.20
C GLY A 80 3.80 -0.74 16.44
N ARG A 81 5.11 -0.55 16.39
CA ARG A 81 5.96 -0.79 17.55
C ARG A 81 5.83 0.39 18.49
N VAL A 82 5.24 0.17 19.66
CA VAL A 82 5.27 1.18 20.73
C VAL A 82 6.71 1.27 21.24
N LYS A 83 7.37 2.41 21.01
CA LYS A 83 8.71 2.70 21.52
C LYS A 83 8.66 3.08 22.99
N LYS A 84 7.73 3.97 23.33
CA LYS A 84 7.52 4.47 24.69
C LYS A 84 6.05 4.76 24.92
N SER A 85 5.61 4.57 26.13
CA SER A 85 4.28 4.99 26.56
C SER A 85 4.37 5.65 27.93
N LEU A 86 3.59 6.72 28.12
CA LEU A 86 3.51 7.47 29.38
C LEU A 86 2.06 7.62 29.74
N VAL A 87 1.68 7.15 30.94
CA VAL A 87 0.35 7.38 31.51
C VAL A 87 0.27 8.83 31.96
N LEU A 88 -0.75 9.55 31.51
CA LEU A 88 -1.00 10.95 31.83
C LEU A 88 -2.02 11.10 32.93
N ASP A 89 -3.12 10.33 32.86
CA ASP A 89 -4.25 10.43 33.78
C ASP A 89 -5.00 9.10 33.85
N GLU A 90 -5.65 8.86 34.99
CA GLU A 90 -6.38 7.64 35.29
C GLU A 90 -7.55 7.92 36.19
N TYR A 91 -8.78 7.59 35.78
CA TYR A 91 -9.98 7.79 36.59
C TYR A 91 -11.07 6.76 36.28
N ILE A 92 -11.95 6.54 37.26
CA ILE A 92 -13.11 5.67 37.11
C ILE A 92 -14.36 6.52 36.99
N TRP A 93 -15.13 6.30 35.93
CA TRP A 93 -16.41 6.96 35.72
C TRP A 93 -17.47 5.96 35.24
N LYS A 94 -18.61 5.95 35.96
CA LYS A 94 -19.75 5.05 35.67
C LYS A 94 -19.35 3.57 35.52
N GLY A 95 -18.45 3.07 36.36
CA GLY A 95 -18.00 1.68 36.32
C GLY A 95 -17.05 1.34 35.16
N ILE A 96 -16.49 2.35 34.52
CA ILE A 96 -15.47 2.22 33.46
C ILE A 96 -14.19 2.90 33.93
N LEU A 97 -13.08 2.21 33.86
CA LEU A 97 -11.75 2.77 34.04
C LEU A 97 -11.31 3.44 32.73
N HIS A 98 -10.94 4.71 32.82
CA HIS A 98 -10.38 5.50 31.73
C HIS A 98 -8.89 5.70 32.01
N LEU A 99 -8.03 5.37 31.04
CA LEU A 99 -6.58 5.51 31.12
C LEU A 99 -6.08 6.36 29.94
N SER A 100 -5.68 7.59 30.22
CA SER A 100 -5.12 8.50 29.22
C SER A 100 -3.61 8.32 29.14
N MET A 101 -3.08 8.12 27.93
CA MET A 101 -1.68 7.85 27.67
C MET A 101 -1.15 8.67 26.50
N ASN A 102 0.10 9.10 26.61
CA ASN A 102 0.91 9.46 25.43
C ASN A 102 1.70 8.23 24.98
N VAL A 103 1.65 7.95 23.70
CA VAL A 103 2.29 6.78 23.09
C VAL A 103 3.13 7.23 21.90
N ASP A 104 4.42 6.92 21.95
CA ASP A 104 5.35 7.08 20.82
C ASP A 104 5.30 5.80 19.98
N VAL A 105 4.74 5.89 18.78
CA VAL A 105 4.52 4.75 17.89
C VAL A 105 5.48 4.85 16.70
N ASP A 106 6.25 3.80 16.48
CA ASP A 106 7.12 3.69 15.32
C ASP A 106 6.29 3.45 14.04
N ASN A 107 6.47 4.30 13.04
CA ASN A 107 5.80 4.19 11.74
C ASN A 107 6.43 3.12 10.82
N VAL A 108 7.46 2.42 11.28
CA VAL A 108 8.05 1.33 10.50
C VAL A 108 7.24 0.07 10.75
N PRO A 109 6.51 -0.44 9.77
CA PRO A 109 5.83 -1.73 9.90
C PRO A 109 6.88 -2.84 10.05
N THR A 110 7.24 -3.16 11.28
CA THR A 110 8.03 -4.37 11.55
C THR A 110 7.07 -5.54 11.63
N CYS A 111 7.00 -6.34 10.59
CA CYS A 111 6.25 -7.60 10.55
C CYS A 111 6.92 -8.68 11.42
N SER A 112 7.39 -8.33 12.60
CA SER A 112 8.14 -9.25 13.45
C SER A 112 7.18 -10.29 14.05
N GLY A 113 7.29 -11.52 13.57
CA GLY A 113 6.71 -12.71 14.19
C GLY A 113 5.39 -13.22 13.62
N SER A 114 4.81 -12.59 12.59
CA SER A 114 3.62 -13.16 11.94
C SER A 114 4.02 -14.18 10.87
N GLN A 115 3.28 -15.29 10.78
CA GLN A 115 3.43 -16.30 9.73
C GLN A 115 3.19 -15.67 8.33
N ALA A 116 2.43 -14.57 8.27
CA ALA A 116 2.18 -13.80 7.05
C ALA A 116 3.44 -13.23 6.41
N SER A 117 4.47 -12.86 7.19
CA SER A 117 5.73 -12.34 6.67
C SER A 117 6.57 -13.37 5.91
N THR A 118 6.27 -14.66 6.11
CA THR A 118 6.96 -15.77 5.43
C THR A 118 6.51 -15.94 3.99
N TYR A 119 5.29 -15.47 3.67
CA TYR A 119 4.69 -15.61 2.34
C TYR A 119 4.82 -14.34 1.52
N LYS A 120 5.26 -14.48 0.27
CA LYS A 120 5.28 -13.40 -0.72
C LYS A 120 3.89 -13.17 -1.27
N LYS A 121 3.38 -11.94 -1.14
CA LYS A 121 2.08 -11.55 -1.68
C LYS A 121 2.16 -11.38 -3.20
N GLN A 122 1.10 -11.78 -3.88
CA GLN A 122 0.99 -11.63 -5.32
C GLN A 122 0.44 -10.24 -5.66
N VAL A 123 1.18 -9.52 -6.49
CA VAL A 123 0.88 -8.12 -6.86
C VAL A 123 0.92 -7.98 -8.37
N VAL A 124 0.00 -7.24 -8.95
CA VAL A 124 0.08 -6.82 -10.35
C VAL A 124 0.28 -5.31 -10.44
N VAL A 125 1.20 -4.89 -11.32
CA VAL A 125 1.42 -3.47 -11.63
C VAL A 125 0.75 -3.17 -12.99
N LEU A 126 -0.24 -2.27 -12.96
CA LEU A 126 -0.97 -1.82 -14.14
C LEU A 126 -0.27 -0.64 -14.82
N GLY A 127 -0.73 -0.24 -15.99
CA GLY A 127 -0.29 0.97 -16.67
C GLY A 127 -0.65 2.24 -15.89
N PHE A 128 0.24 3.23 -15.94
CA PHE A 128 0.04 4.54 -15.32
C PHE A 128 -0.54 5.49 -16.36
N SER A 129 -1.80 5.87 -16.20
CA SER A 129 -2.43 6.81 -17.12
C SER A 129 -1.79 8.20 -17.02
N VAL A 130 -1.66 8.90 -18.16
CA VAL A 130 -1.05 10.25 -18.21
C VAL A 130 -2.14 11.29 -18.30
N GLN A 131 -2.24 12.18 -17.30
CA GLN A 131 -3.27 13.21 -17.23
C GLN A 131 -3.13 14.25 -18.34
N SER A 132 -1.88 14.62 -18.67
CA SER A 132 -1.57 15.65 -19.68
C SER A 132 -0.65 15.06 -20.77
N PRO A 133 -1.19 14.32 -21.77
CA PRO A 133 -0.36 13.66 -22.78
C PRO A 133 0.52 14.61 -23.62
N ASP A 134 0.10 15.85 -23.79
CA ASP A 134 0.87 16.86 -24.55
C ASP A 134 2.26 17.11 -23.94
N GLN A 135 2.39 16.96 -22.63
CA GLN A 135 3.67 17.14 -21.91
C GLN A 135 4.69 16.03 -22.27
N THR A 136 4.25 14.92 -22.86
CA THR A 136 5.13 13.82 -23.27
C THR A 136 5.83 14.05 -24.59
N ARG A 137 5.44 15.09 -25.36
CA ARG A 137 5.94 15.38 -26.71
C ARG A 137 7.44 15.68 -26.71
N LEU A 138 7.90 16.54 -25.79
CA LEU A 138 9.32 16.89 -25.67
C LEU A 138 10.09 15.68 -25.10
N GLY A 139 11.19 15.29 -25.77
CA GLY A 139 11.91 14.08 -25.47
C GLY A 139 11.24 12.82 -25.99
N ALA A 140 10.05 12.91 -26.63
CA ALA A 140 9.25 11.79 -27.15
C ALA A 140 9.00 10.68 -26.12
N ILE A 141 8.66 11.05 -24.86
CA ILE A 141 8.41 10.12 -23.76
C ILE A 141 6.95 9.64 -23.71
N HIS A 142 6.32 9.44 -24.88
CA HIS A 142 4.90 9.07 -25.00
C HIS A 142 4.53 7.75 -24.34
N ASP A 143 5.50 6.87 -24.20
CA ASP A 143 5.36 5.53 -23.63
C ASP A 143 5.58 5.49 -22.11
N VAL A 144 5.66 6.64 -21.44
CA VAL A 144 5.84 6.73 -19.98
C VAL A 144 4.78 5.94 -19.21
N ASN A 145 3.55 5.84 -19.75
CA ASN A 145 2.47 5.07 -19.15
C ASN A 145 2.80 3.58 -18.95
N ARG A 146 3.48 2.97 -19.92
CA ARG A 146 3.93 1.57 -19.88
C ARG A 146 5.33 1.45 -19.30
N GLY A 147 6.20 2.37 -19.66
CA GLY A 147 7.58 2.39 -19.22
C GLY A 147 7.69 2.53 -17.69
N LEU A 148 6.93 3.44 -17.09
CA LEU A 148 6.89 3.59 -15.63
C LEU A 148 6.40 2.31 -14.92
N SER A 149 5.34 1.69 -15.43
CA SER A 149 4.84 0.40 -14.94
C SER A 149 5.92 -0.69 -15.01
N SER A 150 6.68 -0.74 -16.14
CA SER A 150 7.73 -1.72 -16.32
C SER A 150 8.89 -1.52 -15.33
N VAL A 151 9.34 -0.28 -15.17
CA VAL A 151 10.45 0.05 -14.25
C VAL A 151 10.05 -0.20 -12.80
N LEU A 152 8.82 0.17 -12.41
CA LEU A 152 8.30 -0.12 -11.05
C LEU A 152 8.17 -1.63 -10.82
N ASN A 153 7.67 -2.39 -11.82
CA ASN A 153 7.59 -3.85 -11.75
C ASN A 153 8.98 -4.46 -11.51
N GLN A 154 9.98 -4.01 -12.28
CA GLN A 154 11.36 -4.48 -12.13
C GLN A 154 11.91 -4.14 -10.74
N ALA A 155 11.74 -2.90 -10.26
CA ALA A 155 12.21 -2.47 -8.95
C ALA A 155 11.58 -3.27 -7.81
N LEU A 156 10.28 -3.57 -7.88
CA LEU A 156 9.59 -4.45 -6.93
C LEU A 156 10.08 -5.89 -7.00
N HIS A 157 10.34 -6.41 -8.21
CA HIS A 157 10.85 -7.76 -8.40
C HIS A 157 12.26 -7.93 -7.83
N GLU A 158 13.13 -6.94 -8.01
CA GLU A 158 14.51 -6.94 -7.48
C GLU A 158 14.56 -6.95 -5.96
N ARG A 159 13.58 -6.39 -5.27
CA ARG A 159 13.46 -6.44 -3.80
C ARG A 159 13.17 -7.87 -3.30
N GLY A 160 12.46 -8.66 -4.08
CA GLY A 160 12.26 -10.08 -3.83
C GLY A 160 11.23 -10.45 -2.77
N ASP A 161 10.54 -9.50 -2.14
CA ASP A 161 9.57 -9.75 -1.07
C ASP A 161 8.13 -9.99 -1.60
N LEU A 162 7.89 -9.69 -2.89
CA LEU A 162 6.62 -9.85 -3.57
C LEU A 162 6.74 -10.79 -4.78
N VAL A 163 5.64 -11.39 -5.19
CA VAL A 163 5.49 -12.02 -6.50
C VAL A 163 4.80 -11.03 -7.42
N VAL A 164 5.57 -10.42 -8.34
CA VAL A 164 5.11 -9.28 -9.13
C VAL A 164 4.76 -9.70 -10.54
N PHE A 165 3.56 -9.33 -10.98
CA PHE A 165 3.07 -9.49 -12.35
C PHE A 165 2.93 -8.12 -13.01
N GLN A 166 3.04 -8.06 -14.32
CA GLN A 166 2.90 -6.82 -15.08
C GLN A 166 1.71 -6.89 -16.03
N SER A 167 0.90 -5.82 -16.05
CA SER A 167 -0.17 -5.63 -17.03
C SER A 167 -0.26 -4.17 -17.46
N SER A 168 0.82 -3.67 -18.05
CA SER A 168 1.01 -2.26 -18.44
C SER A 168 0.04 -1.73 -19.50
N GLN A 169 -0.74 -2.60 -20.15
CA GLN A 169 -1.74 -2.23 -21.16
C GLN A 169 -3.07 -1.78 -20.54
N LEU A 170 -3.30 -2.13 -19.29
CA LEU A 170 -4.57 -1.87 -18.59
C LEU A 170 -4.44 -0.70 -17.63
N SER A 171 -5.49 0.11 -17.58
CA SER A 171 -5.65 1.25 -16.66
C SER A 171 -6.97 1.11 -15.92
N LEU A 172 -7.02 1.54 -14.67
CA LEU A 172 -8.23 1.51 -13.85
C LEU A 172 -9.10 2.74 -14.05
N TYR A 173 -8.50 3.91 -14.31
CA TYR A 173 -9.18 5.19 -14.23
C TYR A 173 -9.55 5.70 -15.61
N ASP A 174 -10.83 6.05 -15.79
CA ASP A 174 -11.34 6.72 -16.98
C ASP A 174 -11.28 8.24 -16.83
N ASP A 175 -11.62 8.76 -15.63
CA ASP A 175 -11.47 10.17 -15.26
C ASP A 175 -10.15 10.38 -14.47
N LEU A 176 -9.15 10.90 -15.16
CA LEU A 176 -7.81 11.06 -14.58
C LEU A 176 -7.71 12.29 -13.68
N VAL A 177 -8.53 13.31 -13.92
CA VAL A 177 -8.46 14.58 -13.13
C VAL A 177 -8.92 14.33 -11.70
N ASN A 178 -10.01 13.58 -11.55
CA ASN A 178 -10.64 13.30 -10.27
C ASN A 178 -10.27 11.92 -9.68
N ALA A 179 -9.28 11.22 -10.26
CA ALA A 179 -8.86 9.92 -9.77
C ALA A 179 -8.04 10.05 -8.47
N PRO A 180 -8.32 9.26 -7.41
CA PRO A 180 -9.56 8.48 -7.25
C PRO A 180 -10.68 9.37 -6.70
N SER A 181 -11.83 9.45 -7.38
CA SER A 181 -13.04 10.16 -6.88
C SER A 181 -14.09 9.16 -6.42
N SER A 182 -15.04 9.63 -5.58
CA SER A 182 -16.12 8.78 -5.08
C SER A 182 -17.00 8.20 -6.20
N TYR A 183 -17.18 8.92 -7.30
CA TYR A 183 -17.92 8.45 -8.47
C TYR A 183 -17.12 7.39 -9.25
N THR A 184 -15.82 7.60 -9.41
CA THR A 184 -14.91 6.66 -10.08
C THR A 184 -14.57 5.48 -9.15
N GLU A 185 -14.60 5.67 -7.84
CA GLU A 185 -14.34 4.64 -6.83
C GLU A 185 -15.22 3.40 -7.04
N GLN A 186 -16.52 3.55 -7.28
CA GLN A 186 -17.41 2.40 -7.48
C GLN A 186 -17.02 1.58 -8.71
N GLN A 187 -16.78 2.22 -9.84
CA GLN A 187 -16.36 1.55 -11.07
C GLN A 187 -14.92 1.05 -10.98
N THR A 188 -14.03 1.84 -10.37
CA THR A 188 -12.63 1.49 -10.19
C THR A 188 -12.47 0.32 -9.22
N LEU A 189 -13.17 0.31 -8.10
CA LEU A 189 -13.17 -0.79 -7.14
C LEU A 189 -13.62 -2.10 -7.81
N THR A 190 -14.68 -2.05 -8.61
CA THR A 190 -15.17 -3.21 -9.35
C THR A 190 -14.15 -3.69 -10.39
N LYS A 191 -13.50 -2.78 -11.12
CA LYS A 191 -12.47 -3.12 -12.11
C LYS A 191 -11.24 -3.75 -11.43
N ALA A 192 -10.75 -3.19 -10.32
CA ALA A 192 -9.59 -3.71 -9.59
C ALA A 192 -9.86 -5.12 -9.05
N ALA A 193 -11.01 -5.34 -8.41
CA ALA A 193 -11.39 -6.64 -7.88
C ALA A 193 -11.60 -7.69 -8.99
N ALA A 194 -12.24 -7.31 -10.09
CA ALA A 194 -12.45 -8.19 -11.24
C ALA A 194 -11.11 -8.59 -11.87
N PHE A 195 -10.18 -7.65 -12.02
CA PHE A 195 -8.87 -7.91 -12.56
C PHE A 195 -8.02 -8.80 -11.64
N ALA A 196 -8.02 -8.51 -10.34
CA ALA A 196 -7.33 -9.33 -9.34
C ALA A 196 -7.88 -10.77 -9.31
N LYS A 197 -9.19 -10.93 -9.45
CA LYS A 197 -9.84 -12.25 -9.54
C LYS A 197 -9.38 -13.00 -10.80
N GLN A 198 -9.33 -12.33 -11.97
CA GLN A 198 -8.91 -12.94 -13.21
C GLN A 198 -7.45 -13.38 -13.19
N THR A 199 -6.58 -12.62 -12.57
CA THR A 199 -5.13 -12.87 -12.51
C THR A 199 -4.70 -13.68 -11.28
N GLY A 200 -5.59 -13.84 -10.30
CA GLY A 200 -5.31 -14.56 -9.06
C GLY A 200 -4.43 -13.79 -8.06
N VAL A 201 -4.20 -12.48 -8.28
CA VAL A 201 -3.35 -11.66 -7.41
C VAL A 201 -4.09 -11.15 -6.18
N GLN A 202 -3.33 -10.86 -5.13
CA GLN A 202 -3.85 -10.30 -3.89
C GLN A 202 -3.98 -8.77 -3.97
N PHE A 203 -3.03 -8.08 -4.62
CA PHE A 203 -3.02 -6.62 -4.71
C PHE A 203 -2.87 -6.13 -6.14
N VAL A 204 -3.44 -4.95 -6.39
CA VAL A 204 -3.32 -4.26 -7.68
C VAL A 204 -2.69 -2.89 -7.44
N VAL A 205 -1.56 -2.62 -8.08
CA VAL A 205 -0.89 -1.32 -8.08
C VAL A 205 -1.25 -0.60 -9.37
N SER A 206 -1.74 0.61 -9.25
CA SER A 206 -2.11 1.50 -10.35
C SER A 206 -1.64 2.92 -10.08
N GLY A 207 -1.73 3.80 -11.06
CA GLY A 207 -1.40 5.20 -10.81
C GLY A 207 -1.76 6.14 -11.95
N VAL A 208 -1.59 7.44 -11.67
CA VAL A 208 -1.81 8.53 -12.63
C VAL A 208 -0.59 9.43 -12.63
N VAL A 209 0.02 9.60 -13.79
CA VAL A 209 1.06 10.60 -14.00
C VAL A 209 0.40 11.96 -14.13
N ARG A 210 0.61 12.82 -13.14
CA ARG A 210 -0.06 14.12 -13.00
C ARG A 210 0.64 15.23 -13.78
N ASP A 211 1.98 15.24 -13.75
CA ASP A 211 2.76 16.33 -14.37
C ASP A 211 4.09 15.81 -14.92
N LEU A 212 4.40 16.21 -16.15
CA LEU A 212 5.65 15.94 -16.86
C LEU A 212 6.18 17.20 -17.54
N GLY A 213 5.62 18.37 -17.21
CA GLY A 213 5.93 19.64 -17.84
C GLY A 213 7.29 20.20 -17.43
N PHE A 214 7.80 21.14 -18.23
CA PHE A 214 8.93 21.97 -17.85
C PHE A 214 8.47 23.09 -16.90
N GLU A 215 9.34 23.56 -16.01
CA GLU A 215 9.04 24.69 -15.14
C GLU A 215 8.78 25.98 -15.95
N ASP A 216 9.56 26.18 -17.01
CA ASP A 216 9.39 27.28 -17.95
C ASP A 216 8.67 26.79 -19.22
N GLU A 217 7.39 26.52 -19.12
CA GLU A 217 6.58 26.00 -20.24
C GLU A 217 6.57 26.95 -21.44
N ALA A 218 6.63 28.26 -21.23
CA ALA A 218 6.61 29.24 -22.30
C ALA A 218 7.84 29.15 -23.23
N ALA A 219 8.99 28.72 -22.70
CA ALA A 219 10.21 28.55 -23.49
C ALA A 219 10.18 27.30 -24.37
N PHE A 220 9.35 26.32 -24.00
CA PHE A 220 9.24 25.03 -24.71
C PHE A 220 7.99 24.92 -25.60
N GLY A 221 7.26 26.00 -25.81
CA GLY A 221 6.15 26.10 -26.74
C GLY A 221 6.58 25.91 -28.22
N THR A 222 5.60 25.80 -29.12
CA THR A 222 5.82 25.60 -30.57
C THR A 222 6.11 26.91 -31.30
N SER A 223 5.98 28.07 -30.65
CA SER A 223 6.18 29.39 -31.25
C SER A 223 7.65 29.67 -31.58
N TYR A 224 7.87 30.41 -32.65
CA TYR A 224 9.22 30.92 -33.03
C TYR A 224 9.90 31.68 -31.87
N TRP A 225 9.18 32.49 -31.14
CA TRP A 225 9.67 33.23 -29.99
C TRP A 225 10.03 32.33 -28.80
N ALA A 226 9.35 31.21 -28.63
CA ALA A 226 9.68 30.22 -27.63
C ALA A 226 11.07 29.60 -27.91
N ARG A 227 11.39 29.29 -29.17
CA ARG A 227 12.71 28.78 -29.57
C ARG A 227 13.86 29.75 -29.23
N ILE A 228 13.67 31.06 -29.38
CA ILE A 228 14.66 32.04 -29.00
C ILE A 228 14.86 32.12 -27.49
N LYS A 229 13.76 32.01 -26.70
CA LYS A 229 13.81 32.02 -25.24
C LYS A 229 14.49 30.79 -24.64
N ARG A 230 14.53 29.65 -25.33
CA ARG A 230 15.15 28.41 -24.84
C ARG A 230 16.62 28.54 -24.43
N PHE A 231 17.38 29.42 -25.04
CA PHE A 231 18.79 29.63 -24.68
C PHE A 231 18.99 30.14 -23.25
N GLN A 232 17.98 30.75 -22.65
CA GLN A 232 17.99 31.24 -21.27
C GLN A 232 16.98 30.58 -20.37
N ALA A 233 16.25 29.56 -20.87
CA ALA A 233 15.17 28.92 -20.16
C ALA A 233 15.68 28.00 -19.05
N ASN A 234 14.88 27.91 -17.98
CA ASN A 234 15.06 26.85 -16.99
C ASN A 234 14.70 25.51 -17.61
N THR A 235 15.67 24.62 -17.75
CA THR A 235 15.48 23.28 -18.31
C THR A 235 15.01 22.26 -17.28
N LYS A 236 14.62 22.68 -16.09
CA LYS A 236 14.03 21.78 -15.11
C LYS A 236 12.67 21.26 -15.56
N ARG A 237 12.51 19.97 -15.43
CA ARG A 237 11.29 19.23 -15.78
C ARG A 237 10.70 18.61 -14.53
N ARG A 238 9.39 18.78 -14.36
CA ARG A 238 8.63 18.18 -13.25
C ARG A 238 8.29 16.73 -13.58
N PHE A 239 8.22 15.93 -12.55
CA PHE A 239 7.64 14.60 -12.58
C PHE A 239 6.75 14.46 -11.37
N SER A 240 5.46 14.23 -11.56
CA SER A 240 4.53 13.98 -10.47
C SER A 240 3.64 12.80 -10.83
N VAL A 241 3.51 11.86 -9.90
CA VAL A 241 2.71 10.65 -10.07
C VAL A 241 1.99 10.28 -8.77
N ASP A 242 0.70 9.99 -8.88
CA ASP A 242 -0.06 9.35 -7.82
C ASP A 242 0.00 7.84 -7.98
N VAL A 243 0.29 7.14 -6.90
CA VAL A 243 0.33 5.69 -6.83
C VAL A 243 -0.76 5.21 -5.88
N PHE A 244 -1.53 4.22 -6.32
CA PHE A 244 -2.63 3.61 -5.58
C PHE A 244 -2.39 2.11 -5.46
N VAL A 245 -2.60 1.57 -4.27
CA VAL A 245 -2.60 0.13 -4.03
C VAL A 245 -4.02 -0.29 -3.63
N HIS A 246 -4.58 -1.21 -4.41
CA HIS A 246 -5.90 -1.76 -4.15
C HIS A 246 -5.80 -3.16 -3.58
N ASP A 247 -6.66 -3.46 -2.62
CA ASP A 247 -6.95 -4.82 -2.22
C ASP A 247 -7.69 -5.56 -3.33
N GLY A 248 -7.16 -6.67 -3.81
CA GLY A 248 -7.71 -7.42 -4.94
C GLY A 248 -8.99 -8.19 -4.62
N PHE A 249 -9.40 -8.30 -3.36
CA PHE A 249 -10.62 -8.97 -2.95
C PHE A 249 -11.82 -8.03 -2.88
N SER A 250 -11.64 -6.88 -2.24
CA SER A 250 -12.65 -5.84 -2.10
C SER A 250 -12.59 -4.81 -3.23
N GLY A 251 -11.42 -4.58 -3.82
CA GLY A 251 -11.12 -3.50 -4.75
C GLY A 251 -10.80 -2.17 -4.05
N ALA A 252 -10.92 -2.10 -2.71
CA ALA A 252 -10.70 -0.88 -1.95
C ALA A 252 -9.26 -0.40 -2.04
N ILE A 253 -9.04 0.91 -2.03
CA ILE A 253 -7.72 1.50 -1.94
C ILE A 253 -7.23 1.34 -0.50
N ILE A 254 -6.14 0.60 -0.32
CA ILE A 254 -5.52 0.37 0.98
C ILE A 254 -4.34 1.30 1.25
N TRP A 255 -3.81 1.92 0.20
CA TRP A 255 -2.74 2.90 0.30
C TRP A 255 -2.68 3.77 -0.96
N GLN A 256 -2.34 5.05 -0.74
CA GLN A 256 -2.11 6.00 -1.82
C GLN A 256 -1.03 7.01 -1.42
N LYS A 257 -0.24 7.43 -2.41
CA LYS A 257 0.77 8.47 -2.21
C LYS A 257 1.07 9.20 -3.51
N ASN A 258 1.28 10.53 -3.40
CA ASN A 258 1.89 11.33 -4.46
C ASN A 258 3.40 11.31 -4.32
N PHE A 259 4.09 11.12 -5.44
CA PHE A 259 5.53 11.24 -5.58
C PHE A 259 5.83 12.33 -6.60
N ALA A 260 6.67 13.29 -6.23
CA ALA A 260 7.00 14.40 -7.10
C ALA A 260 8.47 14.79 -6.98
N LEU A 261 9.03 15.22 -8.10
CA LEU A 261 10.35 15.81 -8.18
C LEU A 261 10.41 16.88 -9.28
N SER A 262 11.46 17.68 -9.26
CA SER A 262 11.88 18.52 -10.37
C SER A 262 13.39 18.35 -10.55
N ALA A 263 13.81 18.03 -11.77
CA ALA A 263 15.20 17.81 -12.11
C ALA A 263 15.54 18.38 -13.49
N LYS A 264 16.81 18.65 -13.71
CA LYS A 264 17.29 19.27 -14.96
C LYS A 264 17.22 18.26 -16.09
N TRP A 265 16.58 18.66 -17.19
CA TRP A 265 16.64 17.96 -18.46
C TRP A 265 17.88 18.47 -19.24
N THR A 266 18.88 17.62 -19.42
CA THR A 266 20.18 18.01 -19.98
C THR A 266 20.28 17.72 -21.47
N THR A 267 19.48 16.79 -21.99
CA THR A 267 19.42 16.45 -23.41
C THR A 267 18.61 17.50 -24.18
N ASP A 268 18.84 17.64 -25.49
CA ASP A 268 18.00 18.51 -26.33
C ASP A 268 16.53 18.06 -26.26
N PRO A 269 15.60 18.93 -25.82
CA PRO A 269 14.19 18.57 -25.67
C PRO A 269 13.49 18.15 -26.96
N ASP A 270 13.99 18.57 -28.13
CA ASP A 270 13.44 18.18 -29.41
C ASP A 270 13.96 16.80 -29.88
N LYS A 271 14.99 16.28 -29.23
CA LYS A 271 15.52 14.95 -29.53
C LYS A 271 14.55 13.86 -29.04
N LYS A 272 14.29 12.88 -29.87
CA LYS A 272 13.44 11.73 -29.55
C LYS A 272 14.25 10.67 -28.79
N ILE A 273 14.20 10.73 -27.48
CA ILE A 273 14.93 9.76 -26.63
C ILE A 273 14.04 8.63 -26.11
N GLY A 274 12.74 8.87 -25.86
CA GLY A 274 11.81 7.90 -25.28
C GLY A 274 12.01 7.68 -23.79
N PHE A 275 10.95 7.33 -23.07
CA PHE A 275 11.02 7.03 -21.64
C PHE A 275 11.70 5.67 -21.43
N GLY A 276 12.61 5.60 -20.47
CA GLY A 276 13.27 4.33 -20.11
C GLY A 276 14.39 3.88 -21.05
N SER A 277 14.72 4.66 -22.09
CA SER A 277 15.87 4.36 -22.96
C SER A 277 17.19 4.56 -22.23
N ALA A 278 18.28 4.01 -22.75
CA ALA A 278 19.61 4.21 -22.17
C ALA A 278 19.98 5.70 -22.07
N GLU A 279 19.60 6.50 -23.08
CA GLU A 279 19.84 7.93 -23.11
C GLU A 279 18.98 8.67 -22.07
N PHE A 280 17.72 8.24 -21.86
CA PHE A 280 16.87 8.77 -20.79
C PHE A 280 17.50 8.58 -19.41
N TRP A 281 18.05 7.39 -19.14
CA TRP A 281 18.69 7.10 -17.85
C TRP A 281 20.06 7.77 -17.67
N GLN A 282 20.66 8.33 -18.72
CA GLN A 282 21.88 9.12 -18.63
C GLN A 282 21.58 10.61 -18.37
N ASP A 283 20.37 11.08 -18.66
CA ASP A 283 19.93 12.44 -18.37
C ASP A 283 19.74 12.64 -16.85
N GLU A 284 20.09 13.83 -16.33
CA GLU A 284 19.93 14.13 -14.88
C GLU A 284 18.47 13.91 -14.42
N TYR A 285 17.51 14.29 -15.25
CA TYR A 285 16.09 14.05 -15.01
C TYR A 285 15.77 12.55 -14.92
N GLY A 286 16.26 11.77 -15.87
CA GLY A 286 16.06 10.31 -15.88
C GLY A 286 16.66 9.62 -14.65
N VAL A 287 17.88 10.02 -14.24
CA VAL A 287 18.50 9.54 -13.00
C VAL A 287 17.64 9.86 -11.77
N ALA A 288 17.09 11.10 -11.71
CA ALA A 288 16.22 11.49 -10.60
C ALA A 288 14.91 10.69 -10.59
N VAL A 289 14.29 10.48 -11.76
CA VAL A 289 13.10 9.63 -11.92
C VAL A 289 13.40 8.19 -11.49
N GLY A 290 14.54 7.63 -11.85
CA GLY A 290 14.95 6.28 -11.45
C GLY A 290 15.02 6.12 -9.92
N ARG A 291 15.58 7.10 -9.23
CA ARG A 291 15.60 7.12 -7.74
C ARG A 291 14.19 7.18 -7.16
N LEU A 292 13.35 8.07 -7.72
CA LEU A 292 11.95 8.18 -7.28
C LEU A 292 11.19 6.86 -7.44
N VAL A 293 11.41 6.12 -8.54
CA VAL A 293 10.79 4.81 -8.75
C VAL A 293 11.31 3.78 -7.74
N SER A 294 12.58 3.84 -7.37
CA SER A 294 13.12 2.99 -6.29
C SER A 294 12.44 3.29 -4.95
N ASP A 295 12.24 4.57 -4.61
CA ASP A 295 11.52 4.99 -3.40
C ASP A 295 10.05 4.55 -3.44
N MET A 296 9.39 4.64 -4.61
CA MET A 296 8.04 4.13 -4.82
C MET A 296 7.97 2.62 -4.55
N ALA A 297 8.89 1.85 -5.11
CA ALA A 297 8.96 0.40 -4.91
C ALA A 297 9.18 0.05 -3.43
N GLU A 298 10.06 0.76 -2.75
CA GLU A 298 10.30 0.57 -1.32
C GLU A 298 9.05 0.81 -0.48
N MET A 299 8.33 1.89 -0.75
CA MET A 299 7.12 2.23 0.01
C MET A 299 5.98 1.25 -0.25
N VAL A 300 5.78 0.83 -1.51
CA VAL A 300 4.79 -0.19 -1.86
C VAL A 300 5.12 -1.52 -1.19
N ASP A 301 6.37 -1.96 -1.25
CA ASP A 301 6.83 -3.20 -0.62
C ASP A 301 6.63 -3.16 0.91
N ASN A 302 7.05 -2.08 1.57
CA ASN A 302 6.88 -1.90 3.01
C ASN A 302 5.40 -1.93 3.43
N GLN A 303 4.51 -1.34 2.62
CA GLN A 303 3.07 -1.33 2.88
C GLN A 303 2.46 -2.74 2.76
N LEU A 304 2.92 -3.54 1.81
CA LEU A 304 2.34 -4.85 1.51
C LEU A 304 2.96 -5.99 2.31
N ARG A 305 4.20 -5.85 2.72
CA ARG A 305 4.94 -6.90 3.45
C ARG A 305 4.21 -7.40 4.68
N CYS A 306 3.59 -6.49 5.44
CA CYS A 306 2.89 -6.80 6.69
C CYS A 306 1.40 -7.16 6.51
N GLN A 307 0.88 -7.15 5.29
CA GLN A 307 -0.49 -7.59 5.04
C GLN A 307 -0.61 -9.12 5.24
N PRO A 308 -1.76 -9.64 5.66
CA PRO A 308 -1.98 -11.07 5.71
C PRO A 308 -1.80 -11.67 4.31
N PHE A 309 -1.25 -12.88 4.26
CA PHE A 309 -1.21 -13.62 3.00
C PHE A 309 -2.59 -14.21 2.71
N MET A 310 -3.15 -13.91 1.56
CA MET A 310 -4.46 -14.41 1.13
C MET A 310 -4.40 -14.95 -0.28
N THR A 311 -5.08 -16.09 -0.52
CA THR A 311 -5.17 -16.72 -1.83
C THR A 311 -6.55 -17.31 -2.05
N ARG A 312 -6.99 -17.35 -3.33
CA ARG A 312 -8.32 -17.84 -3.71
C ARG A 312 -8.31 -19.33 -3.94
N ILE A 313 -9.39 -19.97 -3.52
CA ILE A 313 -9.69 -21.35 -3.91
C ILE A 313 -10.05 -21.37 -5.39
N SER A 314 -9.34 -22.17 -6.17
CA SER A 314 -9.54 -22.30 -7.62
C SER A 314 -10.36 -23.54 -8.00
N ARG A 315 -10.27 -24.61 -7.21
CA ARG A 315 -10.94 -25.88 -7.49
C ARG A 315 -11.11 -26.71 -6.21
N ILE A 316 -12.19 -27.49 -6.13
CA ILE A 316 -12.49 -28.39 -5.03
C ILE A 316 -12.75 -29.79 -5.60
N GLU A 317 -12.03 -30.81 -5.12
CA GLU A 317 -12.18 -32.22 -5.51
C GLU A 317 -12.26 -33.08 -4.26
N GLY A 318 -13.47 -33.45 -3.88
CA GLY A 318 -13.70 -34.17 -2.62
C GLY A 318 -13.19 -33.35 -1.43
N LYS A 319 -12.22 -33.88 -0.67
CA LYS A 319 -11.58 -33.15 0.45
C LYS A 319 -10.33 -32.40 0.06
N THR A 320 -9.93 -32.39 -1.22
CA THR A 320 -8.77 -31.69 -1.73
C THR A 320 -9.20 -30.35 -2.28
N ILE A 321 -8.55 -29.30 -1.84
CA ILE A 321 -8.77 -27.92 -2.27
C ILE A 321 -7.51 -27.42 -2.97
N HIS A 322 -7.67 -26.86 -4.16
CA HIS A 322 -6.62 -26.24 -4.96
C HIS A 322 -6.72 -24.72 -4.87
N PHE A 323 -5.58 -24.03 -4.82
CA PHE A 323 -5.52 -22.57 -4.70
C PHE A 323 -4.36 -21.94 -5.48
N LEU A 324 -4.50 -20.64 -5.80
CA LEU A 324 -3.67 -19.91 -6.76
C LEU A 324 -2.39 -19.32 -6.14
N SER A 325 -1.70 -20.06 -5.30
CA SER A 325 -0.38 -19.68 -4.79
C SER A 325 0.45 -20.93 -4.56
N GLY A 326 1.73 -20.86 -4.86
CA GLY A 326 2.64 -21.99 -4.81
C GLY A 326 3.99 -21.66 -4.20
N ALA A 327 5.01 -22.41 -4.63
CA ALA A 327 6.39 -22.25 -4.15
C ALA A 327 6.93 -20.83 -4.38
N SER A 328 6.53 -20.16 -5.47
CA SER A 328 6.92 -18.78 -5.77
C SER A 328 6.46 -17.80 -4.69
N SER A 329 5.31 -18.07 -4.05
CA SER A 329 4.78 -17.32 -2.92
C SER A 329 5.31 -17.81 -1.55
N GLY A 330 6.24 -18.76 -1.52
CA GLY A 330 6.81 -19.30 -0.29
C GLY A 330 5.97 -20.39 0.38
N VAL A 331 4.88 -20.88 -0.26
CA VAL A 331 4.04 -21.97 0.27
C VAL A 331 4.84 -23.28 0.31
N ARG A 332 4.69 -24.03 1.38
CA ARG A 332 5.40 -25.30 1.61
C ARG A 332 4.44 -26.43 2.00
N PRO A 333 4.75 -27.69 1.70
CA PRO A 333 4.00 -28.81 2.24
C PRO A 333 3.98 -28.79 3.78
N GLY A 334 2.80 -29.03 4.36
CA GLY A 334 2.59 -28.98 5.81
C GLY A 334 2.09 -27.62 6.33
N ASP A 335 2.14 -26.54 5.53
CA ASP A 335 1.59 -25.25 5.93
C ASP A 335 0.10 -25.35 6.24
N LYS A 336 -0.35 -24.53 7.21
CA LYS A 336 -1.76 -24.47 7.61
C LYS A 336 -2.32 -23.11 7.26
N LEU A 337 -3.32 -23.07 6.41
CA LEU A 337 -4.01 -21.85 6.00
C LEU A 337 -5.43 -21.85 6.54
N ALA A 338 -5.82 -20.78 7.24
CA ALA A 338 -7.17 -20.61 7.76
C ALA A 338 -8.15 -20.39 6.60
N LEU A 339 -9.33 -21.00 6.69
CA LEU A 339 -10.31 -20.96 5.62
C LEU A 339 -11.41 -19.94 5.94
N TYR A 340 -11.68 -19.06 4.98
CA TYR A 340 -12.71 -18.03 5.06
C TYR A 340 -13.66 -18.12 3.87
N ARG A 341 -14.96 -18.07 4.16
CA ARG A 341 -15.98 -17.90 3.13
C ARG A 341 -16.17 -16.45 2.76
N THR A 342 -16.41 -16.21 1.50
CA THR A 342 -16.66 -14.87 0.96
C THR A 342 -18.14 -14.68 0.67
N PHE A 343 -18.73 -13.60 1.21
CA PHE A 343 -20.07 -13.17 0.88
C PHE A 343 -20.05 -11.79 0.24
N ASN A 344 -20.68 -11.67 -0.92
CA ASN A 344 -20.95 -10.36 -1.50
C ASN A 344 -22.29 -9.86 -0.99
N PHE A 345 -22.31 -8.64 -0.46
CA PHE A 345 -23.55 -7.96 -0.09
C PHE A 345 -23.57 -6.56 -0.73
N TYR A 346 -24.76 -5.97 -0.78
CA TYR A 346 -24.94 -4.59 -1.18
C TYR A 346 -25.47 -3.83 0.03
N ASP A 347 -24.88 -2.68 0.32
CA ASP A 347 -25.37 -1.80 1.37
C ASP A 347 -26.58 -0.96 0.90
N ALA A 348 -27.07 -0.06 1.77
CA ALA A 348 -28.22 0.79 1.46
C ALA A 348 -27.97 1.73 0.25
N ASP A 349 -26.71 2.05 -0.03
CA ASP A 349 -26.28 2.89 -1.14
C ASP A 349 -25.94 2.07 -2.40
N LEU A 350 -26.30 0.78 -2.42
CA LEU A 350 -26.03 -0.20 -3.48
C LEU A 350 -24.51 -0.42 -3.72
N LEU A 351 -23.68 -0.09 -2.75
CA LEU A 351 -22.25 -0.38 -2.80
C LEU A 351 -22.02 -1.85 -2.49
N LYS A 352 -21.21 -2.49 -3.34
CA LYS A 352 -20.84 -3.89 -3.16
C LYS A 352 -19.79 -4.01 -2.05
N GLY A 353 -20.16 -4.69 -0.98
CA GLY A 353 -19.24 -5.13 0.07
C GLY A 353 -18.87 -6.60 -0.05
N VAL A 354 -17.75 -6.98 0.54
CA VAL A 354 -17.31 -8.37 0.68
C VAL A 354 -17.15 -8.68 2.17
N GLU A 355 -17.95 -9.61 2.66
CA GLU A 355 -17.84 -10.11 4.02
C GLU A 355 -17.02 -11.41 4.05
N LEU A 356 -16.10 -11.53 5.01
CA LEU A 356 -15.31 -12.73 5.24
C LEU A 356 -15.74 -13.41 6.53
N THR A 357 -16.20 -14.64 6.42
CA THR A 357 -16.60 -15.46 7.57
C THR A 357 -15.58 -16.57 7.81
N ASN A 358 -14.91 -16.57 8.98
CA ASN A 358 -14.00 -17.62 9.37
C ASN A 358 -14.75 -18.93 9.61
N VAL A 359 -14.38 -19.97 8.86
CA VAL A 359 -14.99 -21.31 8.97
C VAL A 359 -14.47 -22.12 10.17
N LYS A 360 -13.49 -21.56 10.90
CA LYS A 360 -12.82 -22.23 12.04
C LYS A 360 -12.18 -23.57 11.67
N THR A 361 -11.74 -23.69 10.42
CA THR A 361 -11.07 -24.86 9.86
C THR A 361 -9.84 -24.39 9.09
N ALA A 362 -8.76 -25.15 9.16
CA ALA A 362 -7.55 -24.88 8.40
C ALA A 362 -7.35 -25.98 7.33
N LEU A 363 -6.88 -25.53 6.16
CA LEU A 363 -6.35 -26.39 5.12
C LEU A 363 -4.89 -26.72 5.46
N THR A 364 -4.51 -28.00 5.37
CA THR A 364 -3.11 -28.42 5.43
C THR A 364 -2.61 -28.66 4.01
N VAL A 365 -1.58 -27.92 3.61
CA VAL A 365 -0.97 -28.02 2.28
C VAL A 365 -0.32 -29.38 2.11
N SER A 366 -0.62 -30.07 1.01
CA SER A 366 -0.08 -31.41 0.71
C SER A 366 0.84 -31.42 -0.51
N GLN A 367 0.49 -30.67 -1.57
CA GLN A 367 1.26 -30.60 -2.80
C GLN A 367 1.48 -29.13 -3.18
N VAL A 368 2.70 -28.82 -3.62
CA VAL A 368 3.09 -27.47 -4.00
C VAL A 368 3.73 -27.48 -5.37
N HIS A 369 3.22 -26.62 -6.24
CA HIS A 369 3.74 -26.33 -7.57
C HIS A 369 4.24 -24.86 -7.61
N PRO A 370 4.94 -24.41 -8.66
CA PRO A 370 5.45 -23.03 -8.70
C PRO A 370 4.38 -21.96 -8.48
N GLY A 371 3.23 -22.03 -9.18
CA GLY A 371 2.18 -21.02 -9.16
C GLY A 371 0.88 -21.42 -8.45
N PHE A 372 0.72 -22.67 -8.03
CA PHE A 372 -0.47 -23.18 -7.34
C PHE A 372 -0.12 -24.27 -6.36
N SER A 373 -1.04 -24.56 -5.46
CA SER A 373 -0.89 -25.66 -4.50
C SER A 373 -2.21 -26.34 -4.24
N SER A 374 -2.15 -27.50 -3.61
CA SER A 374 -3.33 -28.20 -3.09
C SER A 374 -3.10 -28.66 -1.66
N GLY A 375 -4.21 -28.78 -0.93
CA GLY A 375 -4.21 -29.23 0.45
C GLY A 375 -5.49 -29.96 0.80
N LYS A 376 -5.54 -30.48 2.02
CA LYS A 376 -6.68 -31.23 2.53
C LYS A 376 -7.26 -30.55 3.77
N ILE A 377 -8.57 -30.64 3.92
CA ILE A 377 -9.28 -30.28 5.15
C ILE A 377 -9.85 -31.54 5.81
N SER A 378 -10.01 -31.47 7.13
CA SER A 378 -10.51 -32.64 7.93
C SER A 378 -11.99 -32.92 7.69
N VAL A 379 -12.77 -31.86 7.43
CA VAL A 379 -14.23 -31.95 7.23
C VAL A 379 -14.53 -31.88 5.73
N ASP A 380 -15.66 -32.45 5.31
CA ASP A 380 -16.12 -32.31 3.92
C ASP A 380 -16.41 -30.85 3.56
N PRO A 381 -15.85 -30.34 2.45
CA PRO A 381 -16.07 -28.93 2.01
C PRO A 381 -17.56 -28.60 1.82
N GLY A 382 -18.38 -29.57 1.36
CA GLY A 382 -19.80 -29.36 1.16
C GLY A 382 -20.56 -29.09 2.46
N ARG A 383 -20.16 -29.72 3.57
CA ARG A 383 -20.75 -29.46 4.90
C ARG A 383 -20.45 -28.06 5.42
N LEU A 384 -19.34 -27.49 5.00
CA LEU A 384 -18.90 -26.14 5.38
C LEU A 384 -19.33 -25.09 4.34
N ASN A 385 -20.03 -25.50 3.28
CA ASN A 385 -20.42 -24.67 2.16
C ASN A 385 -19.24 -23.88 1.57
N ILE A 386 -18.10 -24.57 1.37
CA ILE A 386 -16.91 -23.99 0.76
C ILE A 386 -17.11 -23.94 -0.75
N GLN A 387 -16.75 -22.80 -1.34
CA GLN A 387 -16.94 -22.53 -2.76
C GLN A 387 -15.63 -22.09 -3.43
N ILE A 388 -15.60 -22.14 -4.75
CA ILE A 388 -14.57 -21.49 -5.54
C ILE A 388 -14.63 -19.98 -5.24
N ASP A 389 -13.48 -19.31 -5.21
CA ASP A 389 -13.27 -17.91 -4.79
C ASP A 389 -13.32 -17.66 -3.28
N ASP A 390 -13.63 -18.64 -2.43
CA ASP A 390 -13.37 -18.53 -1.00
C ASP A 390 -11.86 -18.38 -0.74
N LEU A 391 -11.48 -17.88 0.43
CA LEU A 391 -10.11 -17.51 0.73
C LEU A 391 -9.42 -18.45 1.69
N LEU A 392 -8.15 -18.66 1.43
CA LEU A 392 -7.20 -19.24 2.37
C LEU A 392 -6.28 -18.14 2.86
N VAL A 393 -6.11 -18.02 4.18
CA VAL A 393 -5.42 -16.90 4.83
C VAL A 393 -4.34 -17.43 5.79
N ALA A 394 -3.14 -16.83 5.73
CA ALA A 394 -2.12 -16.93 6.77
C ALA A 394 -1.89 -15.54 7.38
N TRP A 395 -1.91 -15.51 8.70
CA TRP A 395 -1.76 -14.29 9.50
C TRP A 395 -0.31 -14.10 9.97
#